data_d119838e7077bea29f7925767be3ce4e
#
_entry.id   d119838e7077bea29f7925767be3ce4e
#
_cell.length_a   1.000
_cell.length_b   1.000
_cell.length_c   1.000
_cell.angle_alpha   90.00
_cell.angle_beta   90.00
_cell.angle_gamma   90.00
#
_symmetry.space_group_name_H-M   'P 1'
#
loop_
_entity.id
_entity.type
_entity.pdbx_description
1 polymer ?
#
loop_
_entity_poly.entity_id
_entity_poly.type
_entity_poly.pdbx_seq_one_letter_code
_entity_poly.pdbx_strand_id
1 'polypeptide(L)'
;MWLSSVDSTQEELLRLISSLQQVNIVVVADKQEKGRGRVGRAWVTSPFKSIAMSLAYDVLPQEPTLVTFAAGVACSEVLSTRFSINVGLKWPNDLYVENKKLGGILAEVKHILGHYYLLLGIGLNVNQNANDFPSWIQEDATSLKILTKHSVNRKALVKLLVPKIDQYINSLNKTSPYRILDKWKQYSCTLGQHIIAKLPDNTYIEGVALDLDTQGALLIRELNGRITRLQAGDITIRHQALP
;
A
#
# COMPACT_ATOMS: atom_id res chain seq x y z
N MET A 1 -13.51 -2.47 14.67
CA MET A 1 -12.98 -3.26 15.79
C MET A 1 -11.50 -2.95 15.98
N TRP A 2 -10.98 -2.87 17.23
CA TRP A 2 -9.57 -2.67 17.54
C TRP A 2 -9.12 -3.79 18.48
N LEU A 3 -8.11 -4.56 18.07
CA LEU A 3 -7.65 -5.76 18.77
C LEU A 3 -6.22 -5.56 19.27
N SER A 4 -5.87 -6.18 20.41
CA SER A 4 -4.52 -6.11 20.98
C SER A 4 -3.53 -6.95 20.17
N SER A 5 -3.93 -8.14 19.74
CA SER A 5 -3.12 -9.04 18.91
C SER A 5 -4.00 -9.92 18.05
N VAL A 6 -3.53 -10.22 16.85
CA VAL A 6 -4.12 -11.19 15.91
C VAL A 6 -3.00 -11.85 15.11
N ASP A 7 -3.30 -12.95 14.45
CA ASP A 7 -2.39 -13.51 13.43
C ASP A 7 -2.25 -12.53 12.25
N SER A 8 -3.36 -12.12 11.64
CA SER A 8 -3.42 -11.10 10.59
C SER A 8 -4.78 -10.42 10.62
N THR A 9 -4.82 -9.10 10.42
CA THR A 9 -6.08 -8.35 10.33
C THR A 9 -6.94 -8.78 9.14
N GLN A 10 -6.34 -9.26 8.05
CA GLN A 10 -7.10 -9.83 6.92
C GLN A 10 -7.69 -11.20 7.26
N GLU A 11 -6.95 -12.06 7.97
CA GLU A 11 -7.49 -13.36 8.41
C GLU A 11 -8.63 -13.18 9.40
N GLU A 12 -8.52 -12.19 10.29
CA GLU A 12 -9.61 -11.86 11.21
C GLU A 12 -10.85 -11.36 10.46
N LEU A 13 -10.69 -10.50 9.45
CA LEU A 13 -11.80 -10.12 8.58
C LEU A 13 -12.46 -11.33 7.90
N LEU A 14 -11.68 -12.28 7.41
CA LEU A 14 -12.22 -13.52 6.81
C LEU A 14 -13.06 -14.29 7.82
N ARG A 15 -12.60 -14.42 9.07
CA ARG A 15 -13.38 -15.08 10.14
C ARG A 15 -14.68 -14.35 10.42
N LEU A 16 -14.64 -13.01 10.52
CA LEU A 16 -15.84 -12.21 10.78
C LEU A 16 -16.85 -12.28 9.65
N ILE A 17 -16.42 -12.20 8.40
CA ILE A 17 -17.28 -12.33 7.22
C ILE A 17 -17.93 -13.73 7.20
N SER A 18 -17.13 -14.78 7.41
CA SER A 18 -17.62 -16.16 7.39
C SER A 18 -18.62 -16.46 8.53
N SER A 19 -18.43 -15.87 9.71
CA SER A 19 -19.24 -16.15 10.88
C SER A 19 -20.45 -15.23 11.02
N LEU A 20 -20.29 -13.93 10.71
CA LEU A 20 -21.32 -12.91 10.96
C LEU A 20 -22.04 -12.47 9.69
N GLN A 21 -21.56 -12.87 8.51
CA GLN A 21 -22.04 -12.40 7.19
C GLN A 21 -22.09 -10.85 7.11
N GLN A 22 -21.23 -10.18 7.87
CA GLN A 22 -21.14 -8.73 7.89
C GLN A 22 -20.02 -8.26 6.98
N VAL A 23 -20.30 -7.22 6.22
CA VAL A 23 -19.39 -6.45 5.38
C VAL A 23 -19.30 -5.01 5.90
N ASN A 24 -18.38 -4.23 5.37
CA ASN A 24 -18.11 -2.87 5.84
C ASN A 24 -17.53 -2.85 7.27
N ILE A 25 -16.72 -3.85 7.58
CA ILE A 25 -16.00 -3.96 8.85
C ILE A 25 -14.58 -3.46 8.66
N VAL A 26 -14.08 -2.72 9.64
CA VAL A 26 -12.67 -2.35 9.77
C VAL A 26 -12.08 -3.07 10.97
N VAL A 27 -11.07 -3.90 10.73
CA VAL A 27 -10.27 -4.53 11.79
C VAL A 27 -8.94 -3.80 11.89
N VAL A 28 -8.59 -3.37 13.09
CA VAL A 28 -7.28 -2.77 13.41
C VAL A 28 -6.62 -3.60 14.51
N ALA A 29 -5.32 -3.84 14.42
CA ALA A 29 -4.58 -4.56 15.43
C ALA A 29 -3.38 -3.75 15.96
N ASP A 30 -3.12 -3.87 17.25
CA ASP A 30 -1.91 -3.34 17.87
C ASP A 30 -0.68 -4.19 17.51
N LYS A 31 -0.88 -5.51 17.32
CA LYS A 31 0.16 -6.46 16.89
C LYS A 31 -0.40 -7.47 15.90
N GLN A 32 0.36 -7.77 14.86
CA GLN A 32 0.14 -8.94 14.01
C GLN A 32 1.27 -9.95 14.22
N GLU A 33 0.92 -11.20 14.51
CA GLU A 33 1.89 -12.29 14.66
C GLU A 33 2.41 -12.80 13.31
N LYS A 34 1.53 -12.77 12.30
CA LYS A 34 1.78 -13.26 10.94
C LYS A 34 1.32 -12.22 9.91
N GLY A 35 1.77 -10.95 10.08
CA GLY A 35 1.46 -9.88 9.14
C GLY A 35 1.95 -10.24 7.72
N ARG A 36 1.12 -10.01 6.72
CA ARG A 36 1.39 -10.38 5.33
C ARG A 36 1.58 -9.14 4.44
N GLY A 37 2.57 -9.21 3.57
CA GLY A 37 2.76 -8.36 2.42
C GLY A 37 2.57 -9.13 1.13
N ARG A 38 2.87 -8.51 0.00
CA ARG A 38 2.80 -9.14 -1.33
C ARG A 38 3.84 -10.26 -1.46
N VAL A 39 3.50 -11.24 -2.32
CA VAL A 39 4.41 -12.35 -2.71
C VAL A 39 5.00 -13.08 -1.48
N GLY A 40 4.16 -13.32 -0.45
CA GLY A 40 4.57 -14.06 0.74
C GLY A 40 5.52 -13.32 1.70
N ARG A 41 5.82 -12.04 1.47
CA ARG A 41 6.65 -11.25 2.40
C ARG A 41 5.93 -11.01 3.71
N ALA A 42 6.68 -10.97 4.79
CA ALA A 42 6.15 -10.56 6.09
C ALA A 42 5.97 -9.04 6.16
N TRP A 43 4.87 -8.61 6.78
CA TRP A 43 4.73 -7.24 7.28
C TRP A 43 5.02 -7.23 8.78
N VAL A 44 6.09 -6.56 9.17
CA VAL A 44 6.51 -6.47 10.57
C VAL A 44 5.73 -5.37 11.27
N THR A 45 5.04 -5.71 12.35
CA THR A 45 4.33 -4.77 13.21
C THR A 45 5.07 -4.57 14.52
N SER A 46 5.44 -3.34 14.86
CA SER A 46 5.92 -3.02 16.22
C SER A 46 4.69 -2.81 17.10
N PRO A 47 4.52 -3.59 18.18
CA PRO A 47 3.34 -3.52 19.04
C PRO A 47 3.07 -2.10 19.53
N PHE A 48 1.82 -1.64 19.45
CA PHE A 48 1.35 -0.31 19.86
C PHE A 48 1.97 0.88 19.11
N LYS A 49 2.82 0.64 18.09
CA LYS A 49 3.51 1.70 17.33
C LYS A 49 3.04 1.79 15.88
N SER A 50 2.63 0.69 15.27
CA SER A 50 2.14 0.62 13.90
C SER A 50 0.62 0.78 13.83
N ILE A 51 0.10 1.06 12.63
CA ILE A 51 -1.25 0.72 12.25
C ILE A 51 -1.16 -0.50 11.33
N ALA A 52 -1.81 -1.59 11.73
CA ALA A 52 -2.18 -2.68 10.87
C ALA A 52 -3.69 -2.70 10.82
N MET A 53 -4.27 -2.41 9.65
CA MET A 53 -5.72 -2.40 9.50
C MET A 53 -6.14 -3.08 8.21
N SER A 54 -7.32 -3.66 8.23
CA SER A 54 -7.95 -4.24 7.05
C SER A 54 -9.42 -3.84 6.97
N LEU A 55 -9.87 -3.60 5.73
CA LEU A 55 -11.23 -3.24 5.37
C LEU A 55 -11.78 -4.29 4.41
N ALA A 56 -13.07 -4.59 4.51
CA ALA A 56 -13.76 -5.50 3.59
C ALA A 56 -14.85 -4.76 2.84
N TYR A 57 -14.95 -5.06 1.55
CA TYR A 57 -15.98 -4.52 0.66
C TYR A 57 -16.64 -5.69 -0.09
N ASP A 58 -17.96 -5.66 -0.21
CA ASP A 58 -18.76 -6.61 -0.98
C ASP A 58 -18.92 -6.23 -2.45
N VAL A 59 -18.29 -5.13 -2.84
CA VAL A 59 -18.29 -4.60 -4.21
C VAL A 59 -16.92 -4.81 -4.82
N LEU A 60 -16.87 -5.54 -5.95
CA LEU A 60 -15.67 -5.64 -6.75
C LEU A 60 -15.64 -4.50 -7.76
N PRO A 61 -14.58 -3.68 -7.77
CA PRO A 61 -14.34 -2.76 -8.87
C PRO A 61 -14.13 -3.52 -10.19
N GLN A 62 -14.53 -2.91 -11.31
CA GLN A 62 -14.27 -3.45 -12.65
C GLN A 62 -12.77 -3.70 -12.89
N GLU A 63 -11.93 -2.83 -12.30
CA GLU A 63 -10.47 -2.94 -12.34
C GLU A 63 -9.92 -3.12 -10.92
N PRO A 64 -9.90 -4.36 -10.38
CA PRO A 64 -9.44 -4.61 -8.99
C PRO A 64 -8.00 -4.17 -8.73
N THR A 65 -7.14 -4.14 -9.74
CA THR A 65 -5.75 -3.68 -9.64
C THR A 65 -5.66 -2.22 -9.19
N LEU A 66 -6.64 -1.38 -9.55
CA LEU A 66 -6.68 0.04 -9.18
C LEU A 66 -7.05 0.29 -7.72
N VAL A 67 -7.54 -0.74 -7.00
CA VAL A 67 -7.86 -0.63 -5.56
C VAL A 67 -6.64 -0.21 -4.75
N THR A 68 -5.50 -0.82 -5.01
CA THR A 68 -4.25 -0.49 -4.33
C THR A 68 -3.83 0.96 -4.59
N PHE A 69 -4.04 1.43 -5.82
CA PHE A 69 -3.75 2.81 -6.21
C PHE A 69 -4.69 3.80 -5.53
N ALA A 70 -5.99 3.49 -5.51
CA ALA A 70 -7.01 4.30 -4.86
C ALA A 70 -6.74 4.45 -3.35
N ALA A 71 -6.42 3.35 -2.67
CA ALA A 71 -6.03 3.36 -1.27
C ALA A 71 -4.72 4.13 -1.03
N GLY A 72 -3.74 3.98 -1.93
CA GLY A 72 -2.48 4.73 -1.89
C GLY A 72 -2.69 6.23 -1.99
N VAL A 73 -3.47 6.68 -2.96
CA VAL A 73 -3.83 8.10 -3.13
C VAL A 73 -4.55 8.62 -1.89
N ALA A 74 -5.54 7.88 -1.37
CA ALA A 74 -6.26 8.27 -0.15
C ALA A 74 -5.31 8.45 1.04
N CYS A 75 -4.40 7.50 1.25
CA CYS A 75 -3.39 7.58 2.31
C CYS A 75 -2.44 8.77 2.10
N SER A 76 -1.93 8.96 0.88
CA SER A 76 -1.02 10.08 0.57
C SER A 76 -1.68 11.43 0.82
N GLU A 77 -2.92 11.64 0.37
CA GLU A 77 -3.65 12.89 0.61
C GLU A 77 -3.82 13.16 2.11
N VAL A 78 -4.29 12.17 2.88
CA VAL A 78 -4.52 12.35 4.33
C VAL A 78 -3.21 12.62 5.07
N LEU A 79 -2.18 11.82 4.80
CA LEU A 79 -0.91 11.93 5.52
C LEU A 79 -0.17 13.22 5.16
N SER A 80 -0.12 13.57 3.87
CA SER A 80 0.54 14.78 3.41
C SER A 80 -0.12 16.04 3.98
N THR A 81 -1.46 16.10 3.95
CA THR A 81 -2.21 17.24 4.50
C THR A 81 -2.08 17.31 6.03
N ARG A 82 -2.20 16.17 6.73
CA ARG A 82 -2.24 16.15 8.19
C ARG A 82 -0.90 16.44 8.84
N PHE A 83 0.20 16.05 8.19
CA PHE A 83 1.55 16.12 8.76
C PHE A 83 2.49 17.07 8.01
N SER A 84 2.03 17.70 6.93
CA SER A 84 2.85 18.59 6.08
C SER A 84 4.12 17.89 5.56
N ILE A 85 3.98 16.60 5.17
CA ILE A 85 5.05 15.78 4.59
C ILE A 85 4.68 15.37 3.17
N ASN A 86 5.67 15.17 2.31
CA ASN A 86 5.43 14.70 0.94
C ASN A 86 5.41 13.17 0.92
N VAL A 87 4.21 12.57 0.92
CA VAL A 87 4.05 11.10 0.84
C VAL A 87 3.93 10.69 -0.61
N GLY A 88 4.97 10.09 -1.14
CA GLY A 88 5.02 9.54 -2.49
C GLY A 88 4.47 8.12 -2.57
N LEU A 89 4.06 7.73 -3.78
CA LEU A 89 3.59 6.39 -4.11
C LEU A 89 4.66 5.67 -4.93
N LYS A 90 5.20 4.58 -4.37
CA LYS A 90 6.09 3.68 -5.09
C LYS A 90 5.29 2.51 -5.64
N TRP A 91 5.39 2.32 -6.96
CA TRP A 91 4.73 1.19 -7.62
C TRP A 91 5.20 -0.14 -7.06
N PRO A 92 4.29 -1.10 -6.85
CA PRO A 92 2.86 -1.00 -7.14
C PRO A 92 2.00 -0.59 -5.93
N ASN A 93 2.51 -0.57 -4.69
CA ASN A 93 1.66 -0.59 -3.50
C ASN A 93 2.26 0.03 -2.24
N ASP A 94 3.35 0.76 -2.36
CA ASP A 94 4.08 1.26 -1.20
C ASP A 94 3.93 2.78 -1.03
N LEU A 95 3.86 3.23 0.23
CA LEU A 95 3.92 4.62 0.63
C LEU A 95 5.37 4.95 1.01
N TYR A 96 5.92 6.00 0.43
CA TYR A 96 7.31 6.41 0.59
C TYR A 96 7.43 7.86 1.02
N VAL A 97 8.41 8.16 1.86
CA VAL A 97 8.84 9.53 2.20
C VAL A 97 10.37 9.52 2.24
N GLU A 98 11.02 10.48 1.57
CA GLU A 98 12.49 10.60 1.56
C GLU A 98 13.20 9.28 1.24
N ASN A 99 12.73 8.60 0.20
CA ASN A 99 13.23 7.29 -0.26
C ASN A 99 13.12 6.14 0.74
N LYS A 100 12.35 6.31 1.82
CA LYS A 100 12.11 5.27 2.83
C LYS A 100 10.64 4.85 2.86
N LYS A 101 10.42 3.57 3.12
CA LYS A 101 9.08 3.01 3.18
C LYS A 101 8.36 3.42 4.45
N LEU A 102 7.27 4.15 4.30
CA LEU A 102 6.36 4.54 5.39
C LEU A 102 5.26 3.51 5.60
N GLY A 103 4.80 2.86 4.53
CA GLY A 103 3.69 1.93 4.60
C GLY A 103 3.57 1.04 3.37
N GLY A 104 2.63 0.12 3.42
CA GLY A 104 2.31 -0.77 2.30
C GLY A 104 0.84 -1.14 2.29
N ILE A 105 0.33 -1.44 1.11
CA ILE A 105 -1.07 -1.75 0.84
C ILE A 105 -1.16 -3.14 0.20
N LEU A 106 -2.09 -3.96 0.66
CA LEU A 106 -2.33 -5.30 0.13
C LEU A 106 -3.82 -5.46 -0.17
N ALA A 107 -4.18 -5.56 -1.43
CA ALA A 107 -5.53 -5.85 -1.87
C ALA A 107 -5.63 -7.30 -2.34
N GLU A 108 -6.62 -8.03 -1.86
CA GLU A 108 -6.91 -9.41 -2.24
C GLU A 108 -8.40 -9.57 -2.49
N VAL A 109 -8.77 -10.35 -3.51
CA VAL A 109 -10.15 -10.80 -3.71
C VAL A 109 -10.28 -12.19 -3.14
N LYS A 110 -11.30 -12.42 -2.30
CA LYS A 110 -11.62 -13.71 -1.69
C LYS A 110 -13.05 -14.12 -2.04
N HIS A 111 -13.22 -15.40 -2.34
CA HIS A 111 -14.53 -16.02 -2.54
C HIS A 111 -14.95 -16.73 -1.24
N ILE A 112 -16.04 -16.27 -0.63
CA ILE A 112 -16.52 -16.76 0.67
C ILE A 112 -18.03 -16.97 0.58
N LEU A 113 -18.52 -18.16 0.91
CA LEU A 113 -19.97 -18.48 0.94
C LEU A 113 -20.72 -18.08 -0.34
N GLY A 114 -20.07 -18.26 -1.52
CA GLY A 114 -20.71 -17.93 -2.80
C GLY A 114 -20.56 -16.47 -3.25
N HIS A 115 -19.93 -15.59 -2.45
CA HIS A 115 -19.74 -14.18 -2.75
C HIS A 115 -18.27 -13.81 -2.84
N TYR A 116 -17.96 -12.81 -3.67
CA TYR A 116 -16.62 -12.26 -3.77
C TYR A 116 -16.51 -11.02 -2.88
N TYR A 117 -15.45 -10.97 -2.09
CA TYR A 117 -15.11 -9.84 -1.22
C TYR A 117 -13.75 -9.28 -1.59
N LEU A 118 -13.66 -7.95 -1.63
CA LEU A 118 -12.41 -7.25 -1.70
C LEU A 118 -11.90 -7.02 -0.28
N LEU A 119 -10.74 -7.55 0.05
CA LEU A 119 -10.03 -7.30 1.30
C LEU A 119 -8.88 -6.34 1.05
N LEU A 120 -8.85 -5.24 1.76
CA LEU A 120 -7.84 -4.21 1.66
C LEU A 120 -7.08 -4.09 2.98
N GLY A 121 -5.83 -4.57 2.99
CA GLY A 121 -4.91 -4.45 4.11
C GLY A 121 -4.01 -3.21 3.97
N ILE A 122 -3.82 -2.47 5.05
CA ILE A 122 -2.94 -1.30 5.11
C ILE A 122 -2.05 -1.43 6.34
N GLY A 123 -0.75 -1.47 6.09
CA GLY A 123 0.29 -1.38 7.10
C GLY A 123 0.94 0.01 7.06
N LEU A 124 0.98 0.70 8.20
CA LEU A 124 1.58 2.03 8.29
C LEU A 124 2.50 2.11 9.51
N ASN A 125 3.70 2.57 9.29
CA ASN A 125 4.66 2.87 10.34
C ASN A 125 4.32 4.23 10.97
N VAL A 126 3.97 4.26 12.25
CA VAL A 126 3.45 5.46 12.90
C VAL A 126 4.39 5.95 13.99
N ASN A 127 4.56 5.20 15.05
CA ASN A 127 5.28 5.63 16.26
C ASN A 127 6.59 4.87 16.49
N GLN A 128 7.12 4.17 15.48
CA GLN A 128 8.42 3.52 15.58
C GLN A 128 9.54 4.56 15.67
N ASN A 129 10.56 4.26 16.48
CA ASN A 129 11.89 4.85 16.36
C ASN A 129 12.74 4.01 15.39
N ALA A 130 13.90 4.48 14.97
CA ALA A 130 14.77 3.74 14.06
C ALA A 130 15.10 2.34 14.57
N ASN A 131 15.43 2.21 15.86
CA ASN A 131 15.79 0.94 16.49
C ASN A 131 14.61 -0.03 16.69
N ASP A 132 13.37 0.37 16.41
CA ASP A 132 12.20 -0.52 16.45
C ASP A 132 12.04 -1.34 15.17
N PHE A 133 12.77 -0.97 14.11
CA PHE A 133 12.80 -1.73 12.87
C PHE A 133 13.86 -2.83 12.93
N PRO A 134 13.56 -4.04 12.40
CA PRO A 134 14.57 -5.06 12.20
C PRO A 134 15.75 -4.54 11.36
N SER A 135 16.97 -5.00 11.67
CA SER A 135 18.20 -4.51 11.04
C SER A 135 18.18 -4.55 9.51
N TRP A 136 17.52 -5.56 8.92
CA TRP A 136 17.44 -5.72 7.45
C TRP A 136 16.50 -4.74 6.72
N ILE A 137 15.69 -3.93 7.45
CA ILE A 137 14.83 -2.87 6.86
C ILE A 137 15.06 -1.51 7.49
N GLN A 138 15.95 -1.41 8.47
CA GLN A 138 16.13 -0.19 9.27
C GLN A 138 16.53 1.02 8.44
N GLU A 139 17.34 0.81 7.41
CA GLU A 139 17.78 1.87 6.51
C GLU A 139 16.69 2.26 5.49
N ASP A 140 15.85 1.30 5.10
CA ASP A 140 14.83 1.45 4.07
C ASP A 140 13.45 1.84 4.62
N ALA A 141 13.28 1.84 5.95
CA ALA A 141 12.00 2.14 6.58
C ALA A 141 12.02 3.49 7.32
N THR A 142 10.85 4.10 7.41
CA THR A 142 10.61 5.29 8.23
C THR A 142 9.25 5.21 8.91
N SER A 143 8.96 6.15 9.80
CA SER A 143 7.67 6.29 10.48
C SER A 143 7.25 7.74 10.56
N LEU A 144 5.95 7.99 10.81
CA LEU A 144 5.45 9.34 11.03
C LEU A 144 6.18 10.03 12.19
N LYS A 145 6.47 9.29 13.28
CA LYS A 145 7.22 9.84 14.42
C LYS A 145 8.64 10.27 14.06
N ILE A 146 9.34 9.50 13.23
CA ILE A 146 10.69 9.85 12.76
C ILE A 146 10.64 11.14 11.94
N LEU A 147 9.65 11.26 11.05
CA LEU A 147 9.50 12.40 10.15
C LEU A 147 9.03 13.66 10.88
N THR A 148 8.04 13.54 11.75
CA THR A 148 7.42 14.69 12.43
C THR A 148 8.07 15.06 13.77
N LYS A 149 8.90 14.15 14.33
CA LYS A 149 9.51 14.24 15.68
C LYS A 149 8.50 14.15 16.83
N HIS A 150 7.24 13.82 16.55
CA HIS A 150 6.17 13.73 17.55
C HIS A 150 5.42 12.40 17.44
N SER A 151 4.91 11.91 18.58
CA SER A 151 4.03 10.77 18.61
C SER A 151 2.67 11.12 18.03
N VAL A 152 2.10 10.19 17.26
CA VAL A 152 0.83 10.34 16.55
C VAL A 152 -0.25 9.50 17.24
N ASN A 153 -1.42 10.07 17.47
CA ASN A 153 -2.57 9.32 17.93
C ASN A 153 -3.09 8.40 16.81
N ARG A 154 -2.81 7.09 16.90
CA ARG A 154 -3.16 6.10 15.89
C ARG A 154 -4.68 5.98 15.69
N LYS A 155 -5.48 6.05 16.77
CA LYS A 155 -6.95 5.98 16.67
C LYS A 155 -7.53 7.18 15.92
N ALA A 156 -7.02 8.37 16.19
CA ALA A 156 -7.43 9.56 15.46
C ALA A 156 -7.02 9.47 13.97
N LEU A 157 -5.83 8.93 13.68
CA LEU A 157 -5.36 8.76 12.30
C LEU A 157 -6.22 7.75 11.52
N VAL A 158 -6.58 6.62 12.12
CA VAL A 158 -7.50 5.64 11.50
C VAL A 158 -8.86 6.28 11.17
N LYS A 159 -9.40 7.12 12.07
CA LYS A 159 -10.66 7.85 11.83
C LYS A 159 -10.59 8.84 10.66
N LEU A 160 -9.40 9.30 10.29
CA LEU A 160 -9.21 10.15 9.10
C LEU A 160 -9.00 9.30 7.83
N LEU A 161 -8.24 8.20 7.94
CA LEU A 161 -7.90 7.34 6.81
C LEU A 161 -9.12 6.59 6.27
N VAL A 162 -9.91 5.95 7.13
CA VAL A 162 -11.00 5.06 6.72
C VAL A 162 -12.01 5.76 5.82
N PRO A 163 -12.62 6.91 6.19
CA PRO A 163 -13.59 7.57 5.32
C PRO A 163 -13.00 8.01 3.98
N LYS A 164 -11.71 8.40 3.98
CA LYS A 164 -11.05 8.82 2.74
C LYS A 164 -10.80 7.64 1.82
N ILE A 165 -10.39 6.50 2.37
CA ILE A 165 -10.23 5.25 1.63
C ILE A 165 -11.57 4.81 1.04
N ASP A 166 -12.63 4.78 1.86
CA ASP A 166 -13.99 4.42 1.42
C ASP A 166 -14.46 5.32 0.27
N GLN A 167 -14.19 6.63 0.36
CA GLN A 167 -14.52 7.58 -0.71
C GLN A 167 -13.87 7.17 -2.03
N TYR A 168 -12.57 6.83 -2.03
CA TYR A 168 -11.84 6.45 -3.24
C TYR A 168 -12.27 5.08 -3.77
N ILE A 169 -12.40 4.07 -2.91
CA ILE A 169 -12.81 2.72 -3.31
C ILE A 169 -14.22 2.76 -3.92
N ASN A 170 -15.18 3.42 -3.26
CA ASN A 170 -16.55 3.56 -3.76
C ASN A 170 -16.66 4.40 -5.05
N SER A 171 -15.65 5.18 -5.38
CA SER A 171 -15.61 5.94 -6.63
C SER A 171 -15.14 5.13 -7.83
N LEU A 172 -14.43 4.01 -7.63
CA LEU A 172 -13.82 3.23 -8.73
C LEU A 172 -14.85 2.72 -9.76
N ASN A 173 -16.05 2.36 -9.30
CA ASN A 173 -17.13 1.92 -10.19
C ASN A 173 -17.99 3.06 -10.75
N LYS A 174 -17.80 4.31 -10.26
CA LYS A 174 -18.61 5.48 -10.61
C LYS A 174 -17.89 6.47 -11.49
N THR A 175 -16.58 6.36 -11.60
CA THR A 175 -15.74 7.30 -12.36
C THR A 175 -14.81 6.55 -13.28
N SER A 176 -14.33 7.22 -14.32
CA SER A 176 -13.34 6.65 -15.22
C SER A 176 -12.08 6.20 -14.46
N PRO A 177 -11.53 5.01 -14.73
CA PRO A 177 -10.25 4.53 -14.20
C PRO A 177 -9.09 5.55 -14.34
N TYR A 178 -9.13 6.35 -15.39
CA TYR A 178 -8.12 7.39 -15.65
C TYR A 178 -7.99 8.39 -14.51
N ARG A 179 -9.08 8.72 -13.80
CA ARG A 179 -9.01 9.69 -12.69
C ARG A 179 -8.13 9.21 -11.54
N ILE A 180 -8.15 7.91 -11.22
CA ILE A 180 -7.30 7.38 -10.16
C ILE A 180 -5.86 7.22 -10.62
N LEU A 181 -5.66 6.81 -11.89
CA LEU A 181 -4.33 6.72 -12.49
C LEU A 181 -3.64 8.09 -12.54
N ASP A 182 -4.34 9.13 -12.98
CA ASP A 182 -3.80 10.49 -13.04
C ASP A 182 -3.43 11.01 -11.65
N LYS A 183 -4.28 10.76 -10.65
CA LYS A 183 -3.96 11.11 -9.26
C LYS A 183 -2.77 10.33 -8.74
N TRP A 184 -2.70 9.04 -9.00
CA TRP A 184 -1.57 8.22 -8.60
C TRP A 184 -0.26 8.71 -9.22
N LYS A 185 -0.27 9.08 -10.52
CA LYS A 185 0.88 9.65 -11.22
C LYS A 185 1.38 10.93 -10.55
N GLN A 186 0.49 11.80 -10.08
CA GLN A 186 0.85 13.03 -9.37
C GLN A 186 1.61 12.77 -8.07
N TYR A 187 1.31 11.66 -7.37
CA TYR A 187 1.99 11.25 -6.15
C TYR A 187 3.15 10.28 -6.40
N SER A 188 3.37 9.86 -7.64
CA SER A 188 4.36 8.83 -7.95
C SER A 188 5.78 9.29 -7.65
N CYS A 189 6.51 8.49 -6.87
CA CYS A 189 7.96 8.57 -6.75
C CYS A 189 8.69 7.52 -7.61
N THR A 190 7.97 6.82 -8.49
CA THR A 190 8.51 5.79 -9.38
C THR A 190 8.71 6.30 -10.79
N LEU A 191 7.71 7.03 -11.33
CA LEU A 191 7.74 7.49 -12.71
C LEU A 191 8.90 8.47 -12.94
N GLY A 192 9.55 8.34 -14.09
CA GLY A 192 10.74 9.09 -14.45
C GLY A 192 12.04 8.57 -13.81
N GLN A 193 11.96 7.61 -12.88
CA GLN A 193 13.14 7.06 -12.21
C GLN A 193 13.75 5.90 -12.98
N HIS A 194 15.06 5.75 -12.85
CA HIS A 194 15.77 4.54 -13.26
C HIS A 194 15.53 3.44 -12.25
N ILE A 195 15.03 2.31 -12.70
CA ILE A 195 14.60 1.20 -11.84
C ILE A 195 15.20 -0.13 -12.28
N ILE A 196 15.30 -1.04 -11.31
CA ILE A 196 15.46 -2.46 -11.55
C ILE A 196 14.18 -3.14 -11.07
N ALA A 197 13.48 -3.82 -11.96
CA ALA A 197 12.29 -4.61 -11.66
C ALA A 197 12.67 -6.09 -11.58
N LYS A 198 12.36 -6.73 -10.44
CA LYS A 198 12.45 -8.17 -10.27
C LYS A 198 11.10 -8.79 -10.63
N LEU A 199 11.09 -9.71 -11.57
CA LEU A 199 9.91 -10.43 -12.03
C LEU A 199 9.62 -11.67 -11.15
N PRO A 200 8.40 -12.25 -11.24
CA PRO A 200 8.04 -13.45 -10.48
C PRO A 200 8.92 -14.69 -10.79
N ASP A 201 9.47 -14.78 -11.99
CA ASP A 201 10.39 -15.85 -12.44
C ASP A 201 11.84 -15.61 -12.01
N ASN A 202 12.11 -14.57 -11.16
CA ASN A 202 13.41 -14.10 -10.71
C ASN A 202 14.30 -13.47 -11.81
N THR A 203 13.79 -13.22 -13.00
CA THR A 203 14.49 -12.39 -14.00
C THR A 203 14.38 -10.91 -13.63
N TYR A 204 15.22 -10.08 -14.27
CA TYR A 204 15.30 -8.66 -13.98
C TYR A 204 15.13 -7.84 -15.27
N ILE A 205 14.41 -6.73 -15.14
CA ILE A 205 14.32 -5.69 -16.17
C ILE A 205 14.90 -4.42 -15.60
N GLU A 206 15.79 -3.79 -16.35
CA GLU A 206 16.42 -2.51 -15.99
C GLU A 206 16.04 -1.44 -17.02
N GLY A 207 15.67 -0.25 -16.55
CA GLY A 207 15.28 0.84 -17.42
C GLY A 207 14.62 1.99 -16.69
N VAL A 208 14.03 2.89 -17.45
CA VAL A 208 13.30 4.06 -16.93
C VAL A 208 11.81 3.73 -16.83
N ALA A 209 11.24 3.95 -15.67
CA ALA A 209 9.78 3.85 -15.45
C ALA A 209 9.08 5.02 -16.16
N LEU A 210 8.41 4.74 -17.29
CA LEU A 210 7.83 5.79 -18.14
C LEU A 210 6.46 6.25 -17.67
N ASP A 211 5.54 5.30 -17.56
CA ASP A 211 4.14 5.59 -17.31
C ASP A 211 3.40 4.33 -16.79
N LEU A 212 2.11 4.47 -16.53
CA LEU A 212 1.19 3.37 -16.27
C LEU A 212 0.24 3.21 -17.45
N ASP A 213 -0.08 1.96 -17.79
CA ASP A 213 -1.18 1.70 -18.70
C ASP A 213 -2.55 1.84 -18.02
N THR A 214 -3.63 1.63 -18.77
CA THR A 214 -5.01 1.75 -18.27
C THR A 214 -5.40 0.77 -17.17
N GLN A 215 -4.64 -0.30 -17.00
CA GLN A 215 -4.82 -1.31 -15.95
C GLN A 215 -3.85 -1.13 -14.77
N GLY A 216 -3.01 -0.07 -14.79
CA GLY A 216 -2.03 0.20 -13.74
C GLY A 216 -0.74 -0.61 -13.86
N ALA A 217 -0.49 -1.30 -14.99
CA ALA A 217 0.79 -1.92 -15.23
C ALA A 217 1.86 -0.86 -15.54
N LEU A 218 3.07 -1.07 -15.03
CA LEU A 218 4.18 -0.16 -15.22
C LEU A 218 4.81 -0.35 -16.61
N LEU A 219 4.97 0.74 -17.35
CA LEU A 219 5.66 0.76 -18.63
C LEU A 219 7.13 1.16 -18.39
N ILE A 220 8.05 0.30 -18.78
CA ILE A 220 9.48 0.47 -18.56
C ILE A 220 10.16 0.57 -19.92
N ARG A 221 10.91 1.65 -20.14
CA ARG A 221 11.83 1.75 -21.30
C ARG A 221 13.18 1.19 -20.90
N GLU A 222 13.49 0.01 -21.44
CA GLU A 222 14.78 -0.65 -21.27
C GLU A 222 15.92 0.11 -21.96
N LEU A 223 17.17 -0.21 -21.60
CA LEU A 223 18.37 0.41 -22.16
C LEU A 223 18.47 0.23 -23.68
N ASN A 224 17.93 -0.86 -24.24
CA ASN A 224 17.88 -1.13 -25.69
C ASN A 224 16.75 -0.37 -26.41
N GLY A 225 15.97 0.49 -25.71
CA GLY A 225 14.86 1.25 -26.23
C GLY A 225 13.51 0.52 -26.24
N ARG A 226 13.47 -0.77 -25.95
CA ARG A 226 12.24 -1.55 -25.88
C ARG A 226 11.35 -1.05 -24.74
N ILE A 227 10.03 -0.97 -24.97
CA ILE A 227 9.06 -0.72 -23.92
C ILE A 227 8.48 -2.05 -23.44
N THR A 228 8.71 -2.36 -22.17
CA THR A 228 8.18 -3.57 -21.52
C THR A 228 7.10 -3.20 -20.54
N ARG A 229 5.98 -3.95 -20.60
CA ARG A 229 4.83 -3.83 -19.73
C ARG A 229 5.01 -4.76 -18.53
N LEU A 230 5.05 -4.20 -17.31
CA LEU A 230 5.18 -4.95 -16.07
C LEU A 230 3.85 -4.91 -15.31
N GLN A 231 3.16 -6.04 -15.22
CA GLN A 231 1.88 -6.16 -14.52
C GLN A 231 2.05 -6.42 -13.02
N ALA A 232 3.10 -7.17 -12.66
CA ALA A 232 3.44 -7.48 -11.28
C ALA A 232 4.95 -7.63 -11.13
N GLY A 233 5.47 -7.27 -9.97
CA GLY A 233 6.90 -7.35 -9.66
C GLY A 233 7.25 -6.48 -8.48
N ASP A 234 8.52 -6.50 -8.13
CA ASP A 234 9.10 -5.60 -7.13
C ASP A 234 10.11 -4.69 -7.82
N ILE A 235 10.06 -3.40 -7.53
CA ILE A 235 10.99 -2.44 -8.11
C ILE A 235 11.95 -1.89 -7.06
N THR A 236 13.21 -1.70 -7.48
CA THR A 236 14.22 -0.93 -6.76
C THR A 236 14.53 0.31 -7.58
N ILE A 237 14.41 1.48 -6.94
CA ILE A 237 14.79 2.76 -7.56
C ILE A 237 16.30 2.93 -7.38
N ARG A 238 17.00 3.16 -8.47
CA ARG A 238 18.43 3.52 -8.40
C ARG A 238 18.58 5.02 -8.24
N HIS A 239 19.17 5.44 -7.12
CA HIS A 239 19.45 6.84 -6.83
C HIS A 239 20.83 7.29 -7.37
N GLN A 240 21.41 6.60 -8.35
CA GLN A 240 22.64 7.07 -9.00
C GLN A 240 22.28 8.04 -10.12
N ALA A 241 22.88 9.23 -10.07
CA ALA A 241 22.95 10.08 -11.24
C ALA A 241 23.57 9.29 -12.40
N LEU A 242 22.92 9.30 -13.55
CA LEU A 242 23.53 8.85 -14.79
C LEU A 242 24.80 9.71 -15.01
N PRO A 243 25.92 9.11 -15.45
CA PRO A 243 27.12 9.86 -15.80
C PRO A 243 26.85 10.87 -16.91
#